data_ea30771e3b7c589c433007bdceb7d39f
#
_entry.id   ea30771e3b7c589c433007bdceb7d39f
#
_cell.length_a   1.000
_cell.length_b   1.000
_cell.length_c   1.000
_cell.angle_alpha   90.00
_cell.angle_beta   90.00
_cell.angle_gamma   90.00
#
_symmetry.space_group_name_H-M   'P 1'
#
loop_
_entity.id
_entity.type
_entity.pdbx_description
1 polymer ?
#
loop_
_entity_poly.entity_id
_entity_poly.type
_entity_poly.pdbx_seq_one_letter_code
_entity_poly.pdbx_strand_id
1 'polypeptide(L)'
;MSVATKDVSNDTMDAISVAKIGSSDDLKIGEQVVAIGNALGYGQSVTTGIVSAKNRKTDSSGQIESSDSTDNSSSINKGVNLIQTDAAINPGNSGGALLNMDGEVVGINSSKLASTEVEGMGYAIAISDVADSLENMMNAKARDKVDNHGILGITGSTVSDEAVQIYGIPQGVFVSEVTEGGPADDAGITKNMVITEF
;
A
#
# COMPACT_ATOMS: atom_id res chain seq x y z
N MET A 1 4.64 -2.60 -9.33
CA MET A 1 5.62 -3.40 -10.10
C MET A 1 5.58 -2.89 -11.53
N SER A 2 6.69 -2.50 -12.11
CA SER A 2 6.78 -2.12 -13.52
C SER A 2 7.54 -3.20 -14.28
N VAL A 3 7.11 -3.51 -15.50
CA VAL A 3 7.78 -4.48 -16.38
C VAL A 3 8.23 -3.73 -17.61
N ALA A 4 9.50 -3.88 -17.98
CA ALA A 4 10.02 -3.27 -19.20
C ALA A 4 9.42 -3.99 -20.42
N THR A 5 8.75 -3.27 -21.30
CA THR A 5 8.09 -3.86 -22.48
C THR A 5 9.05 -4.56 -23.43
N LYS A 6 10.33 -4.17 -23.46
CA LYS A 6 11.39 -4.81 -24.23
C LYS A 6 11.66 -6.27 -23.82
N ASP A 7 11.29 -6.64 -22.60
CA ASP A 7 11.53 -7.97 -22.03
C ASP A 7 10.27 -8.87 -22.13
N VAL A 8 9.21 -8.38 -22.78
CA VAL A 8 7.94 -9.10 -22.94
C VAL A 8 7.81 -9.51 -24.42
N SER A 9 7.43 -10.79 -24.66
CA SER A 9 7.19 -11.28 -26.02
C SER A 9 6.00 -10.57 -26.67
N ASN A 10 5.99 -10.48 -28.00
CA ASN A 10 4.88 -9.87 -28.73
C ASN A 10 3.56 -10.57 -28.44
N ASP A 11 3.54 -11.91 -28.39
CA ASP A 11 2.34 -12.69 -28.09
C ASP A 11 1.78 -12.35 -26.70
N THR A 12 2.66 -12.10 -25.72
CA THR A 12 2.25 -11.67 -24.39
C THR A 12 1.73 -10.24 -24.41
N MET A 13 2.36 -9.34 -25.16
CA MET A 13 1.91 -7.95 -25.32
C MET A 13 0.53 -7.87 -25.96
N ASP A 14 0.27 -8.69 -26.98
CA ASP A 14 -1.02 -8.76 -27.67
C ASP A 14 -2.14 -9.35 -26.77
N ALA A 15 -1.77 -10.16 -25.77
CA ALA A 15 -2.70 -10.75 -24.81
C ALA A 15 -2.99 -9.83 -23.60
N ILE A 16 -2.22 -8.75 -23.41
CA ILE A 16 -2.43 -7.81 -22.30
C ILE A 16 -3.61 -6.89 -22.62
N SER A 17 -4.60 -6.89 -21.72
CA SER A 17 -5.69 -5.92 -21.75
C SER A 17 -5.60 -5.00 -20.54
N VAL A 18 -5.76 -3.69 -20.76
CA VAL A 18 -5.76 -2.70 -19.69
C VAL A 18 -7.08 -2.76 -18.94
N ALA A 19 -7.01 -2.94 -17.63
CA ALA A 19 -8.20 -2.93 -16.79
C ALA A 19 -8.82 -1.52 -16.72
N LYS A 20 -10.15 -1.45 -16.75
CA LYS A 20 -10.87 -0.21 -16.55
C LYS A 20 -10.94 0.10 -15.04
N ILE A 21 -10.55 1.30 -14.68
CA ILE A 21 -10.66 1.77 -13.29
C ILE A 21 -12.05 2.38 -13.11
N GLY A 22 -12.79 1.89 -12.12
CA GLY A 22 -14.09 2.41 -11.72
C GLY A 22 -13.97 3.40 -10.55
N SER A 23 -15.10 3.67 -9.90
CA SER A 23 -15.19 4.53 -8.73
C SER A 23 -15.65 3.72 -7.52
N SER A 24 -14.85 3.72 -6.45
CA SER A 24 -15.27 3.11 -5.18
C SER A 24 -16.29 3.97 -4.42
N ASP A 25 -16.35 5.27 -4.76
CA ASP A 25 -17.29 6.20 -4.12
C ASP A 25 -18.73 5.93 -4.55
N ASP A 26 -18.93 5.47 -5.78
CA ASP A 26 -20.24 5.19 -6.36
C ASP A 26 -20.82 3.84 -5.93
N LEU A 27 -20.00 2.93 -5.35
CA LEU A 27 -20.46 1.64 -4.85
C LEU A 27 -21.57 1.80 -3.81
N LYS A 28 -22.52 0.88 -3.81
CA LYS A 28 -23.61 0.81 -2.84
C LYS A 28 -23.46 -0.43 -1.96
N ILE A 29 -23.84 -0.33 -0.69
CA ILE A 29 -23.94 -1.48 0.20
C ILE A 29 -24.98 -2.45 -0.38
N GLY A 30 -24.64 -3.73 -0.42
CA GLY A 30 -25.43 -4.79 -1.05
C GLY A 30 -25.14 -4.98 -2.54
N GLU A 31 -24.32 -4.13 -3.17
CA GLU A 31 -23.90 -4.30 -4.56
C GLU A 31 -22.96 -5.47 -4.71
N GLN A 32 -23.14 -6.26 -5.77
CA GLN A 32 -22.33 -7.46 -6.02
C GLN A 32 -20.93 -7.05 -6.49
N VAL A 33 -19.94 -7.77 -5.98
CA VAL A 33 -18.51 -7.59 -6.33
C VAL A 33 -17.84 -8.94 -6.57
N VAL A 34 -16.77 -8.89 -7.35
CA VAL A 34 -15.94 -10.06 -7.71
C VAL A 34 -14.51 -9.80 -7.32
N ALA A 35 -13.93 -10.65 -6.50
CA ALA A 35 -12.50 -10.59 -6.15
C ALA A 35 -11.72 -11.59 -7.00
N ILE A 36 -10.68 -11.10 -7.67
CA ILE A 36 -9.81 -11.91 -8.53
C ILE A 36 -8.39 -11.92 -7.98
N GLY A 37 -7.73 -13.06 -8.06
CA GLY A 37 -6.33 -13.19 -7.70
C GLY A 37 -5.73 -14.51 -8.15
N ASN A 38 -4.48 -14.77 -7.76
CA ASN A 38 -3.77 -16.02 -8.02
C ASN A 38 -3.48 -16.70 -6.68
N ALA A 39 -4.45 -17.47 -6.19
CA ALA A 39 -4.36 -18.11 -4.88
C ALA A 39 -3.21 -19.12 -4.84
N LEU A 40 -2.20 -18.85 -4.00
CA LEU A 40 -1.07 -19.75 -3.72
C LEU A 40 -0.29 -20.22 -4.96
N GLY A 41 -0.39 -19.51 -6.09
CA GLY A 41 0.25 -19.93 -7.34
C GLY A 41 -0.40 -21.10 -8.05
N TYR A 42 -1.55 -21.58 -7.57
CA TYR A 42 -2.33 -22.69 -8.20
C TYR A 42 -3.21 -22.21 -9.37
N GLY A 43 -3.07 -20.95 -9.79
CA GLY A 43 -3.84 -20.39 -10.89
C GLY A 43 -4.81 -19.29 -10.44
N GLN A 44 -5.53 -18.74 -11.39
CA GLN A 44 -6.50 -17.68 -11.11
C GLN A 44 -7.63 -18.21 -10.24
N SER A 45 -7.91 -17.49 -9.16
CA SER A 45 -9.07 -17.72 -8.30
C SER A 45 -10.03 -16.55 -8.40
N VAL A 46 -11.30 -16.84 -8.40
CA VAL A 46 -12.38 -15.87 -8.45
C VAL A 46 -13.33 -16.16 -7.30
N THR A 47 -13.59 -15.16 -6.48
CA THR A 47 -14.63 -15.24 -5.44
C THR A 47 -15.62 -14.11 -5.65
N THR A 48 -16.88 -14.31 -5.26
CA THR A 48 -17.93 -13.31 -5.38
C THR A 48 -18.61 -13.08 -4.04
N GLY A 49 -19.10 -11.87 -3.85
CA GLY A 49 -19.84 -11.46 -2.68
C GLY A 49 -20.49 -10.11 -2.93
N ILE A 50 -20.81 -9.41 -1.85
CA ILE A 50 -21.40 -8.07 -1.89
C ILE A 50 -20.55 -7.06 -1.11
N VAL A 51 -20.77 -5.79 -1.35
CA VAL A 51 -20.28 -4.71 -0.51
C VAL A 51 -21.04 -4.74 0.81
N SER A 52 -20.39 -5.17 1.89
CA SER A 52 -21.00 -5.25 3.23
C SER A 52 -20.96 -3.92 3.96
N ALA A 53 -19.88 -3.14 3.78
CA ALA A 53 -19.74 -1.79 4.31
C ALA A 53 -18.73 -0.97 3.47
N LYS A 54 -18.77 0.35 3.62
CA LYS A 54 -17.86 1.30 3.00
C LYS A 54 -17.23 2.20 4.07
N ASN A 55 -16.16 2.89 3.67
CA ASN A 55 -15.49 3.92 4.48
C ASN A 55 -15.01 3.41 5.85
N ARG A 56 -14.64 2.12 5.93
CA ARG A 56 -13.94 1.61 7.09
C ARG A 56 -12.51 2.17 7.08
N LYS A 57 -12.01 2.63 8.22
CA LYS A 57 -10.66 3.17 8.34
C LYS A 57 -9.77 2.21 9.11
N THR A 58 -8.48 2.28 8.82
CA THR A 58 -7.46 1.65 9.65
C THR A 58 -6.83 2.71 10.55
N ASP A 59 -6.49 2.33 11.77
CA ASP A 59 -5.64 3.12 12.64
C ASP A 59 -4.16 3.08 12.16
N SER A 60 -3.29 3.81 12.85
CA SER A 60 -1.85 3.85 12.57
C SER A 60 -1.14 2.50 12.76
N SER A 61 -1.75 1.55 13.45
CA SER A 61 -1.26 0.18 13.63
C SER A 61 -1.74 -0.79 12.55
N GLY A 62 -2.62 -0.33 11.64
CA GLY A 62 -3.23 -1.13 10.57
C GLY A 62 -4.42 -1.97 11.04
N GLN A 63 -4.98 -1.68 12.24
CA GLN A 63 -6.21 -2.29 12.70
C GLN A 63 -7.42 -1.49 12.22
N ILE A 64 -8.54 -2.18 12.01
CA ILE A 64 -9.77 -1.52 11.53
C ILE A 64 -10.42 -0.81 12.72
N GLU A 65 -10.62 0.49 12.58
CA GLU A 65 -11.30 1.29 13.59
C GLU A 65 -12.75 0.84 13.75
N SER A 66 -13.14 0.63 15.00
CA SER A 66 -14.57 0.42 15.34
C SER A 66 -15.34 1.71 15.04
N SER A 67 -16.51 1.58 14.43
CA SER A 67 -17.37 2.71 14.01
C SER A 67 -17.89 3.60 15.17
N ASP A 68 -17.45 3.34 16.39
CA ASP A 68 -17.91 4.00 17.61
C ASP A 68 -16.90 5.01 18.19
N SER A 69 -15.75 5.22 17.51
CA SER A 69 -14.73 6.17 17.96
C SER A 69 -15.16 7.60 17.57
N THR A 70 -15.85 8.28 18.49
CA THR A 70 -16.14 9.72 18.41
C THR A 70 -14.94 10.59 18.78
N ASP A 71 -13.73 10.03 18.81
CA ASP A 71 -12.53 10.78 19.12
C ASP A 71 -12.11 11.66 17.92
N ASN A 72 -12.45 12.92 18.08
CA ASN A 72 -12.08 14.06 17.24
C ASN A 72 -10.58 14.41 17.41
N SER A 73 -9.74 13.42 17.67
CA SER A 73 -8.29 13.60 17.75
C SER A 73 -7.77 13.81 16.34
N SER A 74 -7.31 15.02 16.10
CA SER A 74 -6.65 15.53 14.89
C SER A 74 -5.36 14.74 14.58
N SER A 75 -5.50 13.48 14.23
CA SER A 75 -4.37 12.68 13.73
C SER A 75 -4.31 12.84 12.23
N ILE A 76 -3.24 13.44 11.76
CA ILE A 76 -2.86 13.72 10.36
C ILE A 76 -2.65 12.43 9.54
N ASN A 77 -2.88 11.27 10.13
CA ASN A 77 -2.87 10.00 9.42
C ASN A 77 -4.23 9.77 8.78
N LYS A 78 -4.41 10.25 7.55
CA LYS A 78 -5.49 9.81 6.67
C LYS A 78 -5.31 8.32 6.42
N GLY A 79 -5.91 7.47 7.26
CA GLY A 79 -6.05 6.06 6.97
C GLY A 79 -6.77 5.89 5.62
N VAL A 80 -6.38 4.89 4.86
CA VAL A 80 -7.02 4.56 3.59
C VAL A 80 -8.43 4.03 3.87
N ASN A 81 -9.43 4.45 3.09
CA ASN A 81 -10.76 3.89 3.20
C ASN A 81 -10.79 2.46 2.66
N LEU A 82 -11.49 1.61 3.39
CA LEU A 82 -11.67 0.21 3.04
C LEU A 82 -13.11 -0.08 2.64
N ILE A 83 -13.23 -0.96 1.66
CA ILE A 83 -14.46 -1.63 1.27
C ILE A 83 -14.50 -2.96 2.02
N GLN A 84 -15.54 -3.19 2.81
CA GLN A 84 -15.80 -4.49 3.42
C GLN A 84 -16.67 -5.31 2.49
N THR A 85 -16.35 -6.59 2.32
CA THR A 85 -17.10 -7.56 1.48
C THR A 85 -17.14 -8.91 2.17
N ASP A 86 -18.16 -9.70 1.86
CA ASP A 86 -18.25 -11.11 2.23
C ASP A 86 -17.64 -12.05 1.16
N ALA A 87 -17.17 -11.50 0.03
CA ALA A 87 -16.32 -12.24 -0.89
C ALA A 87 -15.10 -12.77 -0.16
N ALA A 88 -14.75 -14.03 -0.34
CA ALA A 88 -13.62 -14.65 0.34
C ALA A 88 -12.29 -14.00 -0.10
N ILE A 89 -11.66 -13.26 0.81
CA ILE A 89 -10.35 -12.66 0.64
C ILE A 89 -9.33 -13.48 1.43
N ASN A 90 -8.42 -14.14 0.71
CA ASN A 90 -7.45 -15.08 1.27
C ASN A 90 -6.04 -14.76 0.76
N PRO A 91 -4.98 -15.31 1.40
CA PRO A 91 -3.65 -15.29 0.83
C PRO A 91 -3.67 -15.86 -0.59
N GLY A 92 -3.28 -15.02 -1.57
CA GLY A 92 -3.27 -15.35 -2.99
C GLY A 92 -4.19 -14.48 -3.85
N ASN A 93 -5.34 -13.99 -3.35
CA ASN A 93 -6.05 -12.92 -4.03
C ASN A 93 -5.70 -11.52 -3.46
N SER A 94 -4.92 -11.44 -2.39
CA SER A 94 -4.38 -10.18 -1.86
C SER A 94 -3.48 -9.49 -2.88
N GLY A 95 -3.69 -8.19 -3.11
CA GLY A 95 -3.06 -7.42 -4.19
C GLY A 95 -3.77 -7.57 -5.54
N GLY A 96 -4.73 -8.48 -5.65
CA GLY A 96 -5.60 -8.62 -6.82
C GLY A 96 -6.74 -7.59 -6.82
N ALA A 97 -7.51 -7.59 -7.89
CA ALA A 97 -8.60 -6.64 -8.10
C ALA A 97 -9.89 -7.06 -7.39
N LEU A 98 -10.60 -6.08 -6.83
CA LEU A 98 -12.04 -6.15 -6.56
C LEU A 98 -12.75 -5.43 -7.71
N LEU A 99 -13.66 -6.12 -8.37
CA LEU A 99 -14.40 -5.62 -9.53
C LEU A 99 -15.88 -5.42 -9.19
N ASN A 100 -16.50 -4.43 -9.82
CA ASN A 100 -17.96 -4.34 -9.89
C ASN A 100 -18.51 -5.25 -11.01
N MET A 101 -19.83 -5.27 -11.18
CA MET A 101 -20.48 -6.12 -12.20
C MET A 101 -20.28 -5.61 -13.63
N ASP A 102 -19.77 -4.39 -13.82
CA ASP A 102 -19.39 -3.85 -15.12
C ASP A 102 -17.93 -4.21 -15.51
N GLY A 103 -17.23 -4.96 -14.63
CA GLY A 103 -15.85 -5.38 -14.83
C GLY A 103 -14.81 -4.29 -14.56
N GLU A 104 -15.20 -3.23 -13.84
CA GLU A 104 -14.31 -2.14 -13.46
C GLU A 104 -13.65 -2.42 -12.11
N VAL A 105 -12.38 -2.03 -11.98
CA VAL A 105 -11.62 -2.16 -10.72
C VAL A 105 -12.11 -1.09 -9.75
N VAL A 106 -12.72 -1.51 -8.65
CA VAL A 106 -13.23 -0.63 -7.58
C VAL A 106 -12.45 -0.74 -6.28
N GLY A 107 -11.55 -1.73 -6.18
CA GLY A 107 -10.69 -1.90 -5.00
C GLY A 107 -9.52 -2.82 -5.25
N ILE A 108 -8.59 -2.83 -4.30
CA ILE A 108 -7.43 -3.73 -4.25
C ILE A 108 -7.60 -4.63 -3.03
N ASN A 109 -7.71 -5.94 -3.25
CA ASN A 109 -7.94 -6.93 -2.18
C ASN A 109 -6.79 -6.95 -1.18
N SER A 110 -7.09 -7.07 0.12
CA SER A 110 -6.09 -7.13 1.18
C SER A 110 -6.44 -8.21 2.21
N SER A 111 -5.73 -9.34 2.15
CA SER A 111 -5.89 -10.42 3.14
C SER A 111 -5.29 -10.09 4.49
N LYS A 112 -4.38 -9.10 4.55
CA LYS A 112 -3.72 -8.69 5.80
C LYS A 112 -4.66 -7.95 6.74
N LEU A 113 -5.73 -7.37 6.21
CA LEU A 113 -6.76 -6.63 6.94
C LEU A 113 -7.95 -7.53 7.32
N ALA A 114 -8.01 -8.75 6.77
CA ALA A 114 -9.02 -9.72 7.16
C ALA A 114 -8.69 -10.25 8.57
N SER A 115 -9.63 -10.15 9.50
CA SER A 115 -9.49 -10.77 10.81
C SER A 115 -9.52 -12.30 10.65
N THR A 116 -8.51 -12.98 11.19
CA THR A 116 -8.48 -14.46 11.18
C THR A 116 -9.54 -15.07 12.10
N GLU A 117 -10.17 -14.26 12.93
CA GLU A 117 -11.14 -14.72 13.93
C GLU A 117 -12.60 -14.58 13.48
N VAL A 118 -12.87 -13.88 12.35
CA VAL A 118 -14.24 -13.63 11.88
C VAL A 118 -14.36 -14.07 10.42
N GLU A 119 -15.04 -15.19 10.20
CA GLU A 119 -15.36 -15.65 8.85
C GLU A 119 -16.36 -14.70 8.16
N GLY A 120 -16.21 -14.51 6.84
CA GLY A 120 -17.10 -13.69 6.04
C GLY A 120 -16.83 -12.18 6.08
N MET A 121 -15.66 -11.76 6.58
CA MET A 121 -15.22 -10.36 6.51
C MET A 121 -13.93 -10.24 5.72
N GLY A 122 -14.03 -9.83 4.46
CA GLY A 122 -12.92 -9.46 3.60
C GLY A 122 -12.83 -7.94 3.44
N TYR A 123 -11.65 -7.45 3.11
CA TYR A 123 -11.41 -6.03 2.92
C TYR A 123 -10.64 -5.76 1.63
N ALA A 124 -11.00 -4.66 0.98
CA ALA A 124 -10.28 -4.12 -0.15
C ALA A 124 -10.01 -2.63 0.07
N ILE A 125 -8.86 -2.16 -0.36
CA ILE A 125 -8.50 -0.74 -0.39
C ILE A 125 -9.35 -0.07 -1.47
N ALA A 126 -10.06 1.01 -1.12
CA ALA A 126 -10.88 1.76 -2.04
C ALA A 126 -10.03 2.37 -3.17
N ILE A 127 -10.40 2.12 -4.44
CA ILE A 127 -9.60 2.54 -5.59
C ILE A 127 -9.53 4.06 -5.71
N SER A 128 -10.59 4.78 -5.37
CA SER A 128 -10.65 6.25 -5.44
C SER A 128 -9.63 6.92 -4.53
N ASP A 129 -9.31 6.31 -3.39
CA ASP A 129 -8.33 6.87 -2.43
C ASP A 129 -6.88 6.76 -2.92
N VAL A 130 -6.61 5.83 -3.81
CA VAL A 130 -5.26 5.56 -4.31
C VAL A 130 -5.09 5.96 -5.78
N ALA A 131 -6.10 6.57 -6.40
CA ALA A 131 -6.11 6.94 -7.81
C ALA A 131 -4.91 7.84 -8.18
N ASP A 132 -4.66 8.90 -7.40
CA ASP A 132 -3.53 9.82 -7.62
C ASP A 132 -2.18 9.09 -7.49
N SER A 133 -2.06 8.18 -6.53
CA SER A 133 -0.85 7.38 -6.35
C SER A 133 -0.63 6.41 -7.51
N LEU A 134 -1.70 5.81 -8.03
CA LEU A 134 -1.65 4.95 -9.21
C LEU A 134 -1.23 5.74 -10.46
N GLU A 135 -1.81 6.91 -10.67
CA GLU A 135 -1.47 7.78 -11.80
C GLU A 135 0.00 8.21 -11.71
N ASN A 136 0.47 8.62 -10.54
CA ASN A 136 1.88 8.97 -10.31
C ASN A 136 2.81 7.78 -10.60
N MET A 137 2.45 6.56 -10.18
CA MET A 137 3.23 5.36 -10.45
C MET A 137 3.22 4.99 -11.94
N MET A 138 2.10 5.16 -12.64
CA MET A 138 1.99 4.89 -14.08
C MET A 138 2.80 5.88 -14.90
N ASN A 139 2.85 7.14 -14.48
CA ASN A 139 3.60 8.21 -15.14
C ASN A 139 5.08 8.26 -14.71
N ALA A 140 5.45 7.52 -13.65
CA ALA A 140 6.82 7.47 -13.20
C ALA A 140 7.69 6.77 -14.25
N LYS A 141 8.70 7.49 -14.79
CA LYS A 141 9.71 6.87 -15.64
C LYS A 141 10.43 5.79 -14.84
N ALA A 142 10.45 4.56 -15.35
CA ALA A 142 11.31 3.52 -14.83
C ALA A 142 12.75 4.07 -14.78
N ARG A 143 13.30 4.18 -13.57
CA ARG A 143 14.71 4.56 -13.43
C ARG A 143 15.54 3.35 -13.83
N ASP A 144 16.50 3.56 -14.70
CA ASP A 144 17.48 2.51 -14.99
C ASP A 144 18.17 2.12 -13.69
N LYS A 145 18.28 0.81 -13.46
CA LYS A 145 19.02 0.31 -12.31
C LYS A 145 20.48 0.71 -12.48
N VAL A 146 20.96 1.56 -11.59
CA VAL A 146 22.39 1.92 -11.57
C VAL A 146 23.11 0.79 -10.86
N ASP A 147 23.96 0.06 -11.57
CA ASP A 147 24.73 -1.06 -11.01
C ASP A 147 25.72 -0.57 -9.94
N ASN A 148 26.11 0.69 -9.99
CA ASN A 148 27.03 1.34 -9.05
C ASN A 148 26.34 2.55 -8.43
N HIS A 149 25.43 2.33 -7.47
CA HIS A 149 24.79 3.40 -6.71
C HIS A 149 25.70 3.83 -5.55
N GLY A 150 25.78 5.14 -5.33
CA GLY A 150 26.48 5.69 -4.18
C GLY A 150 25.82 5.21 -2.88
N ILE A 151 26.65 4.86 -1.91
CA ILE A 151 26.23 4.58 -0.53
C ILE A 151 26.73 5.71 0.36
N LEU A 152 25.86 6.17 1.26
CA LEU A 152 26.23 7.21 2.22
C LEU A 152 27.16 6.68 3.32
N GLY A 153 27.08 5.37 3.59
CA GLY A 153 27.89 4.70 4.62
C GLY A 153 27.37 4.98 6.03
N ILE A 154 26.05 5.02 6.20
CA ILE A 154 25.42 5.13 7.52
C ILE A 154 24.43 3.98 7.76
N THR A 155 24.26 3.63 9.02
CA THR A 155 23.10 2.88 9.51
C THR A 155 22.25 3.82 10.33
N GLY A 156 20.93 3.84 10.08
CA GLY A 156 20.05 4.76 10.78
C GLY A 156 18.62 4.26 10.84
N SER A 157 17.81 4.92 11.65
CA SER A 157 16.38 4.68 11.78
C SER A 157 15.63 6.00 11.75
N THR A 158 14.41 5.98 11.23
CA THR A 158 13.53 7.15 11.27
C THR A 158 13.20 7.50 12.71
N VAL A 159 13.30 8.77 13.07
CA VAL A 159 12.89 9.29 14.38
C VAL A 159 11.38 9.19 14.47
N SER A 160 10.85 8.49 15.48
CA SER A 160 9.40 8.35 15.67
C SER A 160 8.79 9.65 16.19
N ASP A 161 7.50 9.87 15.91
CA ASP A 161 6.76 11.03 16.39
C ASP A 161 6.75 11.10 17.92
N GLU A 162 6.73 9.95 18.60
CA GLU A 162 6.86 9.87 20.05
C GLU A 162 8.21 10.38 20.55
N ALA A 163 9.30 10.04 19.85
CA ALA A 163 10.63 10.49 20.19
C ALA A 163 10.79 12.02 19.99
N VAL A 164 10.17 12.57 18.94
CA VAL A 164 10.09 14.02 18.72
C VAL A 164 9.38 14.71 19.88
N GLN A 165 8.25 14.18 20.34
CA GLN A 165 7.45 14.78 21.41
C GLN A 165 8.10 14.65 22.80
N ILE A 166 8.70 13.50 23.11
CA ILE A 166 9.25 13.23 24.45
C ILE A 166 10.63 13.85 24.63
N TYR A 167 11.47 13.76 23.61
CA TYR A 167 12.88 14.15 23.70
C TYR A 167 13.22 15.48 22.98
N GLY A 168 12.27 16.07 22.25
CA GLY A 168 12.46 17.32 21.52
C GLY A 168 13.51 17.23 20.40
N ILE A 169 13.78 16.03 19.89
CA ILE A 169 14.70 15.82 18.76
C ILE A 169 13.97 16.10 17.44
N PRO A 170 14.66 16.64 16.42
CA PRO A 170 14.04 16.93 15.14
C PRO A 170 13.61 15.64 14.42
N GLN A 171 12.57 15.73 13.60
CA GLN A 171 12.16 14.65 12.70
C GLN A 171 13.24 14.44 11.64
N GLY A 172 13.56 13.19 11.31
CA GLY A 172 14.60 12.85 10.36
C GLY A 172 15.09 11.42 10.52
N VAL A 173 16.33 11.18 10.06
CA VAL A 173 17.02 9.89 10.20
C VAL A 173 18.06 9.97 11.30
N PHE A 174 17.82 9.25 12.40
CA PHE A 174 18.81 9.10 13.48
C PHE A 174 19.94 8.17 13.03
N VAL A 175 21.19 8.65 13.11
CA VAL A 175 22.39 7.91 12.73
C VAL A 175 22.86 7.04 13.89
N SER A 176 22.72 5.73 13.77
CA SER A 176 23.17 4.75 14.77
C SER A 176 24.61 4.30 14.57
N GLU A 177 25.10 4.31 13.32
CA GLU A 177 26.46 3.90 12.98
C GLU A 177 26.92 4.61 11.70
N VAL A 178 28.21 4.90 11.61
CA VAL A 178 28.86 5.48 10.42
C VAL A 178 30.01 4.57 10.02
N THR A 179 30.12 4.27 8.72
CA THR A 179 31.21 3.48 8.17
C THR A 179 32.46 4.32 8.14
N GLU A 180 33.52 3.91 8.86
CA GLU A 180 34.83 4.58 8.91
C GLU A 180 35.45 4.69 7.51
N GLY A 181 35.92 5.89 7.15
CA GLY A 181 36.47 6.17 5.82
C GLY A 181 35.41 6.18 4.70
N GLY A 182 34.12 6.18 5.05
CA GLY A 182 33.02 6.30 4.09
C GLY A 182 32.62 7.76 3.82
N PRO A 183 31.80 8.03 2.80
CA PRO A 183 31.40 9.37 2.41
C PRO A 183 30.77 10.20 3.55
N ALA A 184 30.01 9.56 4.43
CA ALA A 184 29.40 10.23 5.59
C ALA A 184 30.44 10.60 6.64
N ASP A 185 31.44 9.75 6.87
CA ASP A 185 32.55 10.03 7.79
C ASP A 185 33.41 11.18 7.27
N ASP A 186 33.75 11.14 5.98
CA ASP A 186 34.47 12.21 5.29
C ASP A 186 33.73 13.56 5.35
N ALA A 187 32.39 13.52 5.31
CA ALA A 187 31.52 14.69 5.45
C ALA A 187 31.35 15.16 6.91
N GLY A 188 31.92 14.44 7.89
CA GLY A 188 31.83 14.79 9.31
C GLY A 188 30.51 14.38 9.98
N ILE A 189 29.75 13.48 9.36
CA ILE A 189 28.56 12.88 9.99
C ILE A 189 29.04 11.87 11.04
N THR A 190 28.53 12.01 12.26
CA THR A 190 28.90 11.12 13.37
C THR A 190 27.67 10.43 13.95
N LYS A 191 27.92 9.34 14.68
CA LYS A 191 26.89 8.65 15.45
C LYS A 191 26.14 9.63 16.36
N ASN A 192 24.83 9.40 16.55
CA ASN A 192 23.88 10.20 17.32
C ASN A 192 23.46 11.54 16.69
N MET A 193 23.82 11.80 15.45
CA MET A 193 23.25 12.90 14.69
C MET A 193 21.87 12.52 14.12
N VAL A 194 21.07 13.54 13.83
CA VAL A 194 19.82 13.39 13.07
C VAL A 194 19.96 14.16 11.77
N ILE A 195 19.78 13.44 10.65
CA ILE A 195 19.75 14.04 9.31
C ILE A 195 18.32 14.48 9.06
N THR A 196 18.08 15.76 8.90
CA THR A 196 16.76 16.37 8.75
C THR A 196 16.40 16.72 7.31
N GLU A 197 17.42 16.93 6.46
CA GLU A 197 17.26 17.27 5.04
C GLU A 197 18.35 16.60 4.20
N PHE A 198 18.02 16.27 2.95
CA PHE A 198 18.93 15.77 1.93
C PHE A 198 18.94 16.71 0.73
#